data_92e03e8f213e7e17730ec3f469fb087b
#
_entry.id   92e03e8f213e7e17730ec3f469fb087b
#
_cell.length_a   1.000
_cell.length_b   1.000
_cell.length_c   1.000
_cell.angle_alpha   90.00
_cell.angle_beta   90.00
_cell.angle_gamma   90.00
#
_symmetry.space_group_name_H-M   'P 1'
#
loop_
_entity.id
_entity.type
_entity.pdbx_description
1 polymer ?
#
loop_
_entity_poly.entity_id
_entity_poly.type
_entity_poly.pdbx_seq_one_letter_code
_entity_poly.pdbx_strand_id
1 'polypeptide(L)'
;GVLHEFPRIKENRPPQLQKLFGDWSVEARTLGARNVGQTAVEKYTKDAIMLEGALEDEPNNSRYQFYLAQSYFDSHQYEKAIESYQKRAAMGGWEEETYFSLYRIGLCNMLLEKPMQEVVMSMTNAWNFRPIRAESLHELSRYLRMKEQPRLAYLYAKMASGIEFPEWDILFVNKDVYDFMVLDELSATAFYVHEFDEGLRITRKLLSMKLPDGYEERLRNNLEQYQQASNQNKEKMNAMRQKRQQEMSLSLEQTKKPRNFKKRKKVKR
;
A
#
# COMPACT_ATOMS: atom_id res chain seq x y z
N GLY A 1 -17.26 26.79 -13.79
CA GLY A 1 -15.98 26.54 -13.12
C GLY A 1 -14.81 27.10 -13.91
N VAL A 2 -13.73 27.45 -13.22
CA VAL A 2 -12.56 28.10 -13.86
C VAL A 2 -11.76 27.09 -14.70
N LEU A 3 -11.63 25.84 -14.26
CA LEU A 3 -10.81 24.82 -14.95
C LEU A 3 -11.57 23.54 -15.25
N HIS A 4 -12.40 23.07 -14.40
CA HIS A 4 -13.14 21.82 -14.57
C HIS A 4 -14.64 22.11 -14.54
N GLU A 5 -15.26 22.16 -15.72
CA GLU A 5 -16.69 22.40 -15.83
C GLU A 5 -17.47 21.13 -15.44
N PHE A 6 -18.38 21.29 -14.49
CA PHE A 6 -19.39 20.28 -14.19
C PHE A 6 -20.74 20.77 -14.68
N PRO A 7 -21.59 19.87 -15.19
CA PRO A 7 -22.96 20.21 -15.48
C PRO A 7 -23.61 20.76 -14.22
N ARG A 8 -23.98 22.04 -14.22
CA ARG A 8 -24.85 22.60 -13.14
C ARG A 8 -26.23 22.03 -13.36
N ILE A 9 -26.73 21.31 -12.36
CA ILE A 9 -28.12 20.87 -12.37
C ILE A 9 -28.98 22.10 -12.31
N LYS A 10 -29.72 22.41 -13.38
CA LYS A 10 -30.75 23.40 -13.36
C LYS A 10 -31.90 22.81 -12.57
N GLU A 11 -32.30 23.45 -11.50
CA GLU A 11 -33.40 23.07 -10.62
C GLU A 11 -33.09 22.05 -9.52
N ASN A 12 -33.80 22.17 -8.41
CA ASN A 12 -33.75 21.43 -7.14
C ASN A 12 -33.98 19.91 -7.24
N ARG A 13 -33.39 19.21 -8.22
CA ARG A 13 -33.44 17.76 -8.29
C ARG A 13 -32.14 17.19 -7.70
N PRO A 14 -32.21 16.24 -6.78
CA PRO A 14 -31.02 15.56 -6.32
C PRO A 14 -30.35 14.87 -7.53
N PRO A 15 -29.00 14.94 -7.64
CA PRO A 15 -28.28 14.25 -8.70
C PRO A 15 -28.56 12.74 -8.61
N GLN A 16 -29.13 12.18 -9.65
CA GLN A 16 -29.23 10.73 -9.77
C GLN A 16 -27.92 10.21 -10.41
N LEU A 17 -27.03 9.73 -9.57
CA LEU A 17 -25.84 9.01 -10.04
C LEU A 17 -26.27 7.57 -10.35
N GLN A 18 -26.17 7.17 -11.62
CA GLN A 18 -26.34 5.78 -12.03
C GLN A 18 -24.98 5.20 -12.38
N LYS A 19 -24.64 4.08 -11.77
CA LYS A 19 -23.47 3.29 -12.17
C LYS A 19 -23.80 2.63 -13.51
N LEU A 20 -23.00 2.90 -14.54
CA LEU A 20 -23.11 2.21 -15.83
C LEU A 20 -22.45 0.83 -15.69
N PHE A 21 -23.20 -0.22 -15.98
CA PHE A 21 -22.70 -1.60 -16.01
C PHE A 21 -22.40 -1.97 -17.48
N GLY A 22 -21.25 -2.61 -17.71
CA GLY A 22 -20.81 -3.06 -19.03
C GLY A 22 -19.39 -2.55 -19.37
N ASP A 23 -18.91 -2.94 -20.54
CA ASP A 23 -17.57 -2.58 -21.05
C ASP A 23 -17.57 -1.16 -21.65
N TRP A 24 -17.69 -0.17 -20.78
CA TRP A 24 -17.60 1.23 -21.18
C TRP A 24 -16.19 1.75 -20.98
N SER A 25 -15.61 2.34 -22.01
CA SER A 25 -14.35 3.06 -21.94
C SER A 25 -14.51 4.50 -22.36
N VAL A 26 -13.86 5.42 -21.65
CA VAL A 26 -13.72 6.82 -22.04
C VAL A 26 -12.29 7.02 -22.49
N GLU A 27 -12.11 7.25 -23.79
CA GLU A 27 -10.80 7.60 -24.35
C GLU A 27 -10.54 9.10 -24.19
N ALA A 28 -9.61 9.48 -23.32
CA ALA A 28 -9.17 10.86 -23.18
C ALA A 28 -8.13 11.17 -24.26
N ARG A 29 -8.51 11.95 -25.27
CA ARG A 29 -7.57 12.42 -26.32
C ARG A 29 -6.90 13.72 -25.86
N THR A 30 -5.59 13.69 -25.75
CA THR A 30 -4.76 14.83 -25.31
C THR A 30 -4.57 15.93 -26.37
N LEU A 31 -5.31 15.86 -27.49
CA LEU A 31 -5.20 16.75 -28.66
C LEU A 31 -5.94 18.09 -28.50
N GLY A 32 -6.43 18.42 -27.30
CA GLY A 32 -7.10 19.70 -27.03
C GLY A 32 -6.15 20.90 -27.15
N ALA A 33 -6.65 22.04 -27.60
CA ALA A 33 -5.90 23.29 -27.83
C ALA A 33 -5.09 23.72 -26.56
N ARG A 34 -5.52 23.33 -25.38
CA ARG A 34 -4.88 23.60 -24.09
C ARG A 34 -3.54 22.86 -23.89
N ASN A 35 -3.33 21.78 -24.62
CA ASN A 35 -2.13 20.93 -24.48
C ASN A 35 -1.11 21.17 -25.61
N VAL A 36 -1.47 21.98 -26.65
CA VAL A 36 -0.60 22.21 -27.79
C VAL A 36 0.52 23.19 -27.43
N GLY A 37 1.77 22.78 -27.66
CA GLY A 37 2.94 23.65 -27.52
C GLY A 37 3.43 23.92 -26.10
N GLN A 38 2.97 23.15 -25.10
CA GLN A 38 3.48 23.26 -23.73
C GLN A 38 3.69 21.91 -23.07
N THR A 39 4.62 21.86 -22.12
CA THR A 39 4.85 20.69 -21.26
C THR A 39 3.72 20.53 -20.24
N ALA A 40 3.59 19.33 -19.64
CA ALA A 40 2.66 19.09 -18.55
C ALA A 40 2.94 20.05 -17.37
N VAL A 41 4.21 20.25 -17.02
CA VAL A 41 4.63 21.15 -15.94
C VAL A 41 4.19 22.58 -16.21
N GLU A 42 4.42 23.11 -17.41
CA GLU A 42 3.97 24.48 -17.78
C GLU A 42 2.46 24.63 -17.72
N LYS A 43 1.74 23.62 -18.20
CA LYS A 43 0.28 23.61 -18.15
C LYS A 43 -0.23 23.68 -16.71
N TYR A 44 0.23 22.76 -15.86
CA TYR A 44 -0.24 22.69 -14.47
C TYR A 44 0.24 23.88 -13.64
N THR A 45 1.40 24.49 -13.95
CA THR A 45 1.80 25.75 -13.33
C THR A 45 0.83 26.88 -13.66
N LYS A 46 0.38 27.00 -14.93
CA LYS A 46 -0.64 27.98 -15.32
C LYS A 46 -1.99 27.71 -14.65
N ASP A 47 -2.38 26.42 -14.57
CA ASP A 47 -3.62 26.01 -13.89
C ASP A 47 -3.58 26.38 -12.39
N ALA A 48 -2.42 26.22 -11.73
CA ALA A 48 -2.27 26.62 -10.32
C ALA A 48 -2.45 28.13 -10.15
N ILE A 49 -1.79 28.97 -10.96
CA ILE A 49 -1.94 30.45 -10.89
C ILE A 49 -3.39 30.86 -11.07
N MET A 50 -4.09 30.23 -12.01
CA MET A 50 -5.50 30.54 -12.28
C MET A 50 -6.40 30.16 -11.10
N LEU A 51 -6.10 29.03 -10.41
CA LEU A 51 -6.85 28.57 -9.24
C LEU A 51 -6.52 29.37 -7.98
N GLU A 52 -5.28 29.85 -7.83
CA GLU A 52 -4.92 30.80 -6.77
C GLU A 52 -5.79 32.07 -6.86
N GLY A 53 -5.88 32.68 -8.06
CA GLY A 53 -6.75 33.84 -8.27
C GLY A 53 -8.24 33.54 -8.03
N ALA A 54 -8.73 32.37 -8.46
CA ALA A 54 -10.12 31.98 -8.21
C ALA A 54 -10.43 31.78 -6.72
N LEU A 55 -9.44 31.37 -5.92
CA LEU A 55 -9.58 31.20 -4.48
C LEU A 55 -9.52 32.55 -3.71
N GLU A 56 -9.00 33.63 -4.30
CA GLU A 56 -9.15 34.97 -3.73
C GLU A 56 -10.63 35.39 -3.70
N ASP A 57 -11.36 35.06 -4.77
CA ASP A 57 -12.81 35.36 -4.87
C ASP A 57 -13.66 34.35 -4.09
N GLU A 58 -13.27 33.08 -4.08
CA GLU A 58 -14.02 31.97 -3.46
C GLU A 58 -13.13 31.19 -2.46
N PRO A 59 -12.70 31.75 -1.33
CA PRO A 59 -11.70 31.14 -0.44
C PRO A 59 -12.14 29.81 0.19
N ASN A 60 -13.44 29.56 0.27
CA ASN A 60 -14.01 28.33 0.82
C ASN A 60 -14.42 27.31 -0.25
N ASN A 61 -14.01 27.49 -1.51
CA ASN A 61 -14.31 26.54 -2.57
C ASN A 61 -13.39 25.33 -2.47
N SER A 62 -13.86 24.26 -1.81
CA SER A 62 -13.10 23.02 -1.59
C SER A 62 -12.64 22.37 -2.90
N ARG A 63 -13.40 22.53 -3.96
CA ARG A 63 -13.08 21.97 -5.26
C ARG A 63 -11.93 22.71 -5.94
N TYR A 64 -11.93 24.05 -5.89
CA TYR A 64 -10.78 24.83 -6.37
C TYR A 64 -9.53 24.50 -5.56
N GLN A 65 -9.67 24.38 -4.24
CA GLN A 65 -8.56 23.99 -3.36
C GLN A 65 -8.01 22.60 -3.72
N PHE A 66 -8.88 21.65 -4.06
CA PHE A 66 -8.47 20.30 -4.49
C PHE A 66 -7.71 20.34 -5.81
N TYR A 67 -8.21 21.04 -6.82
CA TYR A 67 -7.53 21.14 -8.11
C TYR A 67 -6.26 21.98 -8.06
N LEU A 68 -6.19 22.99 -7.18
CA LEU A 68 -4.94 23.72 -6.91
C LEU A 68 -3.88 22.78 -6.37
N ALA A 69 -4.22 21.94 -5.39
CA ALA A 69 -3.30 20.97 -4.82
C ALA A 69 -2.82 19.96 -5.89
N GLN A 70 -3.70 19.47 -6.75
CA GLN A 70 -3.32 18.60 -7.86
C GLN A 70 -2.42 19.30 -8.87
N SER A 71 -2.72 20.57 -9.22
CA SER A 71 -1.91 21.36 -10.16
C SER A 71 -0.49 21.59 -9.61
N TYR A 72 -0.34 21.83 -8.33
CA TYR A 72 0.98 21.88 -7.71
C TYR A 72 1.70 20.53 -7.74
N PHE A 73 0.98 19.44 -7.44
CA PHE A 73 1.56 18.10 -7.52
C PHE A 73 2.05 17.77 -8.93
N ASP A 74 1.20 17.99 -9.94
CA ASP A 74 1.48 17.64 -11.33
C ASP A 74 2.51 18.60 -11.99
N SER A 75 2.74 19.78 -11.37
CA SER A 75 3.84 20.70 -11.73
C SER A 75 5.08 20.53 -10.85
N HIS A 76 5.17 19.46 -10.08
CA HIS A 76 6.30 19.09 -9.19
C HIS A 76 6.60 20.11 -8.08
N GLN A 77 5.65 20.95 -7.71
CA GLN A 77 5.73 21.89 -6.59
C GLN A 77 5.23 21.23 -5.31
N TYR A 78 5.93 20.18 -4.84
CA TYR A 78 5.42 19.26 -3.82
C TYR A 78 5.18 19.90 -2.45
N GLU A 79 6.00 20.88 -2.04
CA GLU A 79 5.76 21.62 -0.79
C GLU A 79 4.44 22.39 -0.83
N LYS A 80 4.18 23.12 -1.92
CA LYS A 80 2.91 23.84 -2.10
C LYS A 80 1.73 22.87 -2.23
N ALA A 81 1.96 21.71 -2.86
CA ALA A 81 0.96 20.66 -2.95
C ALA A 81 0.56 20.17 -1.55
N ILE A 82 1.53 19.90 -0.65
CA ILE A 82 1.27 19.50 0.74
C ILE A 82 0.38 20.53 1.45
N GLU A 83 0.77 21.82 1.41
CA GLU A 83 0.00 22.89 2.05
C GLU A 83 -1.45 22.96 1.52
N SER A 84 -1.59 22.86 0.19
CA SER A 84 -2.90 22.91 -0.46
C SER A 84 -3.74 21.67 -0.17
N TYR A 85 -3.14 20.47 -0.15
CA TYR A 85 -3.86 19.24 0.25
C TYR A 85 -4.25 19.25 1.74
N GLN A 86 -3.42 19.80 2.62
CA GLN A 86 -3.76 19.98 4.04
C GLN A 86 -4.98 20.91 4.21
N LYS A 87 -4.98 22.05 3.51
CA LYS A 87 -6.14 22.95 3.48
C LYS A 87 -7.38 22.23 2.97
N ARG A 88 -7.27 21.49 1.84
CA ARG A 88 -8.39 20.72 1.29
C ARG A 88 -8.92 19.69 2.29
N ALA A 89 -8.06 18.92 2.93
CA ALA A 89 -8.46 17.91 3.91
C ALA A 89 -9.18 18.55 5.13
N ALA A 90 -8.71 19.70 5.58
CA ALA A 90 -9.32 20.43 6.69
C ALA A 90 -10.71 21.01 6.36
N MET A 91 -11.04 21.25 5.10
CA MET A 91 -12.36 21.74 4.67
C MET A 91 -13.47 20.69 4.81
N GLY A 92 -13.13 19.40 4.91
CA GLY A 92 -14.11 18.32 5.00
C GLY A 92 -14.93 18.13 3.73
N GLY A 93 -16.21 17.75 3.88
CA GLY A 93 -17.12 17.53 2.77
C GLY A 93 -16.97 16.14 2.15
N TRP A 94 -16.69 16.04 0.84
CA TRP A 94 -16.61 14.74 0.18
C TRP A 94 -15.40 13.92 0.67
N GLU A 95 -15.68 12.82 1.36
CA GLU A 95 -14.66 11.99 2.04
C GLU A 95 -13.61 11.41 1.08
N GLU A 96 -13.98 11.08 -0.15
CA GLU A 96 -13.03 10.55 -1.12
C GLU A 96 -11.99 11.61 -1.55
N GLU A 97 -12.38 12.89 -1.71
CA GLU A 97 -11.41 13.96 -1.95
C GLU A 97 -10.54 14.21 -0.72
N THR A 98 -11.10 14.11 0.48
CA THR A 98 -10.32 14.23 1.74
C THR A 98 -9.29 13.10 1.85
N TYR A 99 -9.71 11.84 1.64
CA TYR A 99 -8.80 10.69 1.60
C TYR A 99 -7.70 10.88 0.58
N PHE A 100 -8.07 11.23 -0.66
CA PHE A 100 -7.10 11.41 -1.74
C PHE A 100 -6.11 12.53 -1.43
N SER A 101 -6.56 13.60 -0.80
CA SER A 101 -5.66 14.68 -0.34
C SER A 101 -4.66 14.19 0.69
N LEU A 102 -5.10 13.44 1.70
CA LEU A 102 -4.21 12.83 2.71
C LEU A 102 -3.22 11.83 2.09
N TYR A 103 -3.68 11.01 1.17
CA TYR A 103 -2.83 10.08 0.42
C TYR A 103 -1.76 10.80 -0.42
N ARG A 104 -2.14 11.89 -1.11
CA ARG A 104 -1.22 12.72 -1.90
C ARG A 104 -0.17 13.44 -1.03
N ILE A 105 -0.49 13.83 0.19
CA ILE A 105 0.50 14.34 1.16
C ILE A 105 1.57 13.28 1.43
N GLY A 106 1.16 12.02 1.63
CA GLY A 106 2.12 10.93 1.79
C GLY A 106 3.02 10.71 0.58
N LEU A 107 2.47 10.78 -0.64
CA LEU A 107 3.26 10.71 -1.88
C LEU A 107 4.23 11.89 -2.01
N CYS A 108 3.78 13.12 -1.70
CA CYS A 108 4.67 14.29 -1.70
C CYS A 108 5.84 14.11 -0.72
N ASN A 109 5.57 13.61 0.49
CA ASN A 109 6.62 13.34 1.47
C ASN A 109 7.64 12.30 0.98
N MET A 110 7.19 11.28 0.24
CA MET A 110 8.09 10.32 -0.43
C MET A 110 8.96 10.99 -1.49
N LEU A 111 8.36 11.82 -2.35
CA LEU A 111 9.03 12.49 -3.47
C LEU A 111 10.01 13.57 -2.99
N LEU A 112 9.73 14.20 -1.86
CA LEU A 112 10.62 15.16 -1.19
C LEU A 112 11.68 14.48 -0.29
N GLU A 113 11.72 13.16 -0.30
CA GLU A 113 12.64 12.37 0.55
C GLU A 113 12.59 12.77 2.03
N LYS A 114 11.40 13.12 2.52
CA LYS A 114 11.17 13.45 3.94
C LYS A 114 11.56 12.28 4.86
N PRO A 115 11.83 12.53 6.15
CA PRO A 115 12.10 11.47 7.11
C PRO A 115 11.07 10.34 7.02
N MET A 116 11.53 9.10 7.10
CA MET A 116 10.68 7.91 6.97
C MET A 116 9.47 7.95 7.93
N GLN A 117 9.65 8.50 9.11
CA GLN A 117 8.57 8.65 10.11
C GLN A 117 7.43 9.53 9.60
N GLU A 118 7.75 10.62 8.87
CA GLU A 118 6.74 11.51 8.29
C GLU A 118 5.98 10.82 7.15
N VAL A 119 6.67 10.04 6.33
CA VAL A 119 6.05 9.22 5.28
C VAL A 119 5.11 8.19 5.89
N VAL A 120 5.57 7.43 6.87
CA VAL A 120 4.76 6.41 7.56
C VAL A 120 3.53 7.05 8.20
N MET A 121 3.70 8.16 8.90
CA MET A 121 2.60 8.87 9.57
C MET A 121 1.56 9.37 8.56
N SER A 122 1.98 10.02 7.48
CA SER A 122 1.05 10.56 6.49
C SER A 122 0.27 9.45 5.75
N MET A 123 0.93 8.35 5.37
CA MET A 123 0.28 7.24 4.69
C MET A 123 -0.68 6.47 5.61
N THR A 124 -0.30 6.28 6.87
CA THR A 124 -1.19 5.64 7.86
C THR A 124 -2.36 6.55 8.24
N ASN A 125 -2.18 7.87 8.28
CA ASN A 125 -3.27 8.82 8.46
C ASN A 125 -4.29 8.76 7.32
N ALA A 126 -3.84 8.65 6.08
CA ALA A 126 -4.73 8.47 4.93
C ALA A 126 -5.56 7.19 5.08
N TRP A 127 -4.91 6.06 5.37
CA TRP A 127 -5.62 4.80 5.60
C TRP A 127 -6.59 4.87 6.79
N ASN A 128 -6.16 5.44 7.92
CA ASN A 128 -7.01 5.57 9.11
C ASN A 128 -8.26 6.44 8.85
N PHE A 129 -8.15 7.44 7.98
CA PHE A 129 -9.29 8.24 7.56
C PHE A 129 -10.31 7.45 6.74
N ARG A 130 -9.83 6.58 5.80
CA ARG A 130 -10.69 5.75 4.97
C ARG A 130 -10.16 4.32 4.87
N PRO A 131 -10.44 3.46 5.89
CA PRO A 131 -9.81 2.14 6.02
C PRO A 131 -10.19 1.13 4.93
N ILE A 132 -11.22 1.41 4.14
CA ILE A 132 -11.64 0.60 2.99
C ILE A 132 -10.77 0.84 1.74
N ARG A 133 -9.79 1.77 1.80
CA ARG A 133 -8.88 2.10 0.71
C ARG A 133 -7.49 1.53 0.97
N ALA A 134 -7.01 0.69 0.04
CA ALA A 134 -5.74 -0.03 0.17
C ALA A 134 -4.53 0.73 -0.40
N GLU A 135 -4.75 1.74 -1.23
CA GLU A 135 -3.69 2.40 -2.02
C GLU A 135 -2.58 2.99 -1.15
N SER A 136 -2.93 3.65 -0.03
CA SER A 136 -1.92 4.24 0.86
C SER A 136 -1.06 3.20 1.55
N LEU A 137 -1.64 2.06 1.97
CA LEU A 137 -0.87 0.96 2.58
C LEU A 137 -0.01 0.23 1.56
N HIS A 138 -0.50 0.05 0.33
CA HIS A 138 0.28 -0.53 -0.76
C HIS A 138 1.52 0.32 -1.07
N GLU A 139 1.34 1.63 -1.28
CA GLU A 139 2.47 2.53 -1.56
C GLU A 139 3.44 2.62 -0.36
N LEU A 140 2.92 2.60 0.86
CA LEU A 140 3.75 2.57 2.06
C LEU A 140 4.59 1.28 2.13
N SER A 141 3.99 0.13 1.84
CA SER A 141 4.71 -1.14 1.80
C SER A 141 5.85 -1.10 0.77
N ARG A 142 5.54 -0.67 -0.46
CA ARG A 142 6.51 -0.52 -1.53
C ARG A 142 7.67 0.41 -1.14
N TYR A 143 7.35 1.57 -0.57
CA TYR A 143 8.34 2.53 -0.08
C TYR A 143 9.25 1.90 0.99
N LEU A 144 8.68 1.24 1.99
CA LEU A 144 9.45 0.62 3.07
C LEU A 144 10.34 -0.53 2.57
N ARG A 145 9.88 -1.31 1.60
CA ARG A 145 10.72 -2.33 0.96
C ARG A 145 11.92 -1.71 0.24
N MET A 146 11.72 -0.59 -0.48
CA MET A 146 12.81 0.14 -1.13
C MET A 146 13.78 0.79 -0.14
N LYS A 147 13.30 1.13 1.08
CA LYS A 147 14.12 1.65 2.18
C LYS A 147 14.69 0.53 3.08
N GLU A 148 14.72 -0.70 2.59
CA GLU A 148 15.29 -1.88 3.29
C GLU A 148 14.66 -2.14 4.67
N GLN A 149 13.35 -1.88 4.80
CA GLN A 149 12.55 -2.14 5.99
C GLN A 149 11.55 -3.29 5.75
N PRO A 150 12.01 -4.52 5.43
CA PRO A 150 11.15 -5.58 4.89
C PRO A 150 10.09 -6.07 5.88
N ARG A 151 10.34 -6.00 7.19
CA ARG A 151 9.36 -6.40 8.21
C ARG A 151 8.17 -5.45 8.27
N LEU A 152 8.43 -4.15 8.20
CA LEU A 152 7.37 -3.14 8.14
C LEU A 152 6.65 -3.20 6.80
N ALA A 153 7.38 -3.36 5.70
CA ALA A 153 6.81 -3.52 4.37
C ALA A 153 5.83 -4.71 4.34
N TYR A 154 6.25 -5.88 4.82
CA TYR A 154 5.38 -7.05 4.92
C TYR A 154 4.12 -6.81 5.76
N LEU A 155 4.26 -6.12 6.91
CA LEU A 155 3.13 -5.80 7.79
C LEU A 155 2.07 -4.99 7.04
N TYR A 156 2.47 -3.92 6.35
CA TYR A 156 1.54 -3.07 5.61
C TYR A 156 0.98 -3.74 4.35
N ALA A 157 1.78 -4.53 3.63
CA ALA A 157 1.26 -5.35 2.53
C ALA A 157 0.21 -6.36 3.01
N LYS A 158 0.45 -6.98 4.18
CA LYS A 158 -0.49 -7.92 4.79
C LYS A 158 -1.80 -7.24 5.20
N MET A 159 -1.72 -6.05 5.79
CA MET A 159 -2.91 -5.25 6.11
C MET A 159 -3.68 -4.89 4.83
N ALA A 160 -2.98 -4.39 3.81
CA ALA A 160 -3.59 -4.03 2.53
C ALA A 160 -4.28 -5.23 1.85
N SER A 161 -3.70 -6.43 1.95
CA SER A 161 -4.25 -7.64 1.31
C SER A 161 -5.58 -8.13 1.89
N GLY A 162 -5.98 -7.61 3.04
CA GLY A 162 -7.28 -7.87 3.66
C GLY A 162 -8.36 -6.84 3.28
N ILE A 163 -8.03 -5.84 2.47
CA ILE A 163 -8.97 -4.78 2.06
C ILE A 163 -9.57 -5.15 0.70
N GLU A 164 -10.88 -5.27 0.64
CA GLU A 164 -11.61 -5.55 -0.58
C GLU A 164 -11.75 -4.31 -1.47
N PHE A 165 -12.03 -4.50 -2.77
CA PHE A 165 -12.28 -3.40 -3.68
C PHE A 165 -13.48 -2.57 -3.22
N PRO A 166 -13.33 -1.24 -3.07
CA PRO A 166 -14.40 -0.38 -2.55
C PRO A 166 -15.40 -0.04 -3.65
N GLU A 167 -16.40 -0.90 -3.85
CA GLU A 167 -17.37 -0.84 -4.96
C GLU A 167 -18.09 0.52 -5.12
N TRP A 168 -18.21 1.28 -4.04
CA TRP A 168 -18.96 2.55 -4.00
C TRP A 168 -18.10 3.79 -4.15
N ASP A 169 -16.76 3.64 -4.03
CA ASP A 169 -15.84 4.73 -4.25
C ASP A 169 -15.62 4.94 -5.76
N ILE A 170 -15.61 6.20 -6.17
CA ILE A 170 -15.49 6.58 -7.59
C ILE A 170 -14.29 7.49 -7.87
N LEU A 171 -13.71 8.13 -6.84
CA LEU A 171 -12.63 9.07 -7.03
C LEU A 171 -11.27 8.35 -7.03
N PHE A 172 -10.67 8.24 -8.22
CA PHE A 172 -9.29 7.73 -8.41
C PHE A 172 -8.99 6.40 -7.70
N VAL A 173 -9.97 5.47 -7.70
CA VAL A 173 -9.73 4.12 -7.21
C VAL A 173 -8.87 3.38 -8.23
N ASN A 174 -7.69 2.92 -7.81
CA ASN A 174 -6.83 2.12 -8.67
C ASN A 174 -7.18 0.64 -8.51
N LYS A 175 -7.94 0.11 -9.47
CA LYS A 175 -8.39 -1.28 -9.45
C LYS A 175 -7.24 -2.28 -9.40
N ASP A 176 -6.12 -2.02 -10.07
CA ASP A 176 -4.96 -2.92 -10.12
C ASP A 176 -4.34 -3.14 -8.73
N VAL A 177 -4.44 -2.16 -7.82
CA VAL A 177 -4.00 -2.30 -6.43
C VAL A 177 -4.70 -3.48 -5.76
N TYR A 178 -6.01 -3.62 -5.98
CA TYR A 178 -6.83 -4.67 -5.39
C TYR A 178 -6.75 -5.98 -6.16
N ASP A 179 -6.66 -5.90 -7.49
CA ASP A 179 -6.64 -7.09 -8.34
C ASP A 179 -5.34 -7.90 -8.13
N PHE A 180 -4.17 -7.24 -8.14
CA PHE A 180 -2.90 -7.96 -8.07
C PHE A 180 -1.73 -7.23 -7.37
N MET A 181 -1.65 -5.87 -7.38
CA MET A 181 -0.45 -5.17 -6.93
C MET A 181 -0.17 -5.37 -5.43
N VAL A 182 -1.20 -5.39 -4.59
CA VAL A 182 -1.06 -5.70 -3.15
C VAL A 182 -0.54 -7.12 -2.93
N LEU A 183 -1.03 -8.09 -3.70
CA LEU A 183 -0.57 -9.48 -3.62
C LEU A 183 0.87 -9.61 -4.10
N ASP A 184 1.24 -8.87 -5.14
CA ASP A 184 2.61 -8.83 -5.64
C ASP A 184 3.57 -8.28 -4.59
N GLU A 185 3.24 -7.17 -3.96
CA GLU A 185 4.04 -6.56 -2.90
C GLU A 185 4.13 -7.48 -1.66
N LEU A 186 3.02 -8.12 -1.27
CA LEU A 186 3.01 -9.09 -0.18
C LEU A 186 3.89 -10.30 -0.50
N SER A 187 3.83 -10.82 -1.74
CA SER A 187 4.73 -11.87 -2.19
C SER A 187 6.18 -11.43 -2.11
N ALA A 188 6.52 -10.25 -2.61
CA ALA A 188 7.89 -9.76 -2.60
C ALA A 188 8.45 -9.58 -1.18
N THR A 189 7.63 -9.18 -0.23
CA THR A 189 8.04 -8.89 1.16
C THR A 189 8.06 -10.13 2.05
N ALA A 190 7.21 -11.12 1.82
CA ALA A 190 7.13 -12.37 2.58
C ALA A 190 8.46 -13.15 2.59
N PHE A 191 9.25 -13.07 1.50
CA PHE A 191 10.56 -13.72 1.42
C PHE A 191 11.52 -13.24 2.50
N TYR A 192 11.59 -11.94 2.73
CA TYR A 192 12.51 -11.32 3.67
C TYR A 192 12.15 -11.52 5.14
N VAL A 193 10.91 -11.93 5.42
CA VAL A 193 10.45 -12.25 6.79
C VAL A 193 10.32 -13.76 7.01
N HIS A 194 10.80 -14.57 6.06
CA HIS A 194 10.79 -16.04 6.09
C HIS A 194 9.40 -16.69 6.05
N GLU A 195 8.38 -15.96 5.59
CA GLU A 195 7.02 -16.49 5.36
C GLU A 195 6.95 -17.18 3.98
N PHE A 196 7.83 -18.21 3.79
CA PHE A 196 8.05 -18.84 2.49
C PHE A 196 6.82 -19.57 1.95
N ASP A 197 6.05 -20.25 2.80
CA ASP A 197 4.86 -20.98 2.38
C ASP A 197 3.74 -20.00 1.95
N GLU A 198 3.61 -18.85 2.59
CA GLU A 198 2.69 -17.79 2.18
C GLU A 198 3.13 -17.18 0.84
N GLY A 199 4.40 -16.77 0.73
CA GLY A 199 4.95 -16.23 -0.50
C GLY A 199 4.76 -17.18 -1.68
N LEU A 200 5.05 -18.48 -1.48
CA LEU A 200 4.84 -19.53 -2.47
C LEU A 200 3.38 -19.62 -2.93
N ARG A 201 2.44 -19.61 -1.99
CA ARG A 201 1.01 -19.66 -2.27
C ARG A 201 0.55 -18.45 -3.08
N ILE A 202 0.98 -17.25 -2.68
CA ILE A 202 0.60 -16.00 -3.33
C ILE A 202 1.20 -15.92 -4.74
N THR A 203 2.48 -16.27 -4.90
CA THR A 203 3.15 -16.26 -6.21
C THR A 203 2.46 -17.21 -7.19
N ARG A 204 2.03 -18.41 -6.75
CA ARG A 204 1.22 -19.32 -7.57
C ARG A 204 -0.12 -18.72 -7.96
N LYS A 205 -0.79 -18.04 -7.03
CA LYS A 205 -2.06 -17.34 -7.32
C LYS A 205 -1.84 -16.27 -8.38
N LEU A 206 -0.81 -15.43 -8.25
CA LEU A 206 -0.48 -14.40 -9.24
C LEU A 206 -0.21 -14.99 -10.63
N LEU A 207 0.56 -16.08 -10.72
CA LEU A 207 0.84 -16.77 -11.99
C LEU A 207 -0.40 -17.41 -12.64
N SER A 208 -1.49 -17.62 -11.90
CA SER A 208 -2.76 -18.08 -12.46
C SER A 208 -3.66 -16.95 -12.97
N MET A 209 -3.27 -15.69 -12.78
CA MET A 209 -4.02 -14.50 -13.20
C MET A 209 -3.50 -13.97 -14.54
N LYS A 210 -4.34 -13.20 -15.25
CA LYS A 210 -3.88 -12.42 -16.38
C LYS A 210 -3.23 -11.13 -15.86
N LEU A 211 -1.91 -11.08 -15.90
CA LEU A 211 -1.13 -9.94 -15.44
C LEU A 211 -0.61 -9.11 -16.63
N PRO A 212 -0.21 -7.85 -16.38
CA PRO A 212 0.50 -7.04 -17.38
C PRO A 212 1.83 -7.67 -17.80
N ASP A 213 2.35 -7.27 -18.96
CA ASP A 213 3.63 -7.75 -19.47
C ASP A 213 4.78 -7.50 -18.47
N GLY A 214 5.75 -8.42 -18.43
CA GLY A 214 6.92 -8.34 -17.56
C GLY A 214 6.75 -8.92 -16.16
N TYR A 215 5.52 -9.22 -15.72
CA TYR A 215 5.31 -9.84 -14.40
C TYR A 215 5.65 -11.34 -14.38
N GLU A 216 5.32 -12.06 -15.45
CA GLU A 216 5.38 -13.54 -15.47
C GLU A 216 6.79 -14.06 -15.23
N GLU A 217 7.78 -13.57 -15.93
CA GLU A 217 9.18 -14.01 -15.79
C GLU A 217 9.71 -13.81 -14.37
N ARG A 218 9.48 -12.60 -13.81
CA ARG A 218 9.88 -12.28 -12.44
C ARG A 218 9.20 -13.19 -11.41
N LEU A 219 7.89 -13.44 -11.57
CA LEU A 219 7.14 -14.31 -10.67
C LEU A 219 7.57 -15.77 -10.76
N ARG A 220 7.96 -16.27 -11.96
CA ARG A 220 8.52 -17.61 -12.11
C ARG A 220 9.85 -17.74 -11.35
N ASN A 221 10.72 -16.75 -11.47
CA ASN A 221 11.98 -16.72 -10.73
C ASN A 221 11.74 -16.68 -9.20
N ASN A 222 10.80 -15.86 -8.75
CA ASN A 222 10.39 -15.81 -7.34
C ASN A 222 9.82 -17.16 -6.87
N LEU A 223 9.03 -17.85 -7.71
CA LEU A 223 8.47 -19.16 -7.40
C LEU A 223 9.54 -20.20 -7.11
N GLU A 224 10.59 -20.26 -7.93
CA GLU A 224 11.72 -21.16 -7.74
C GLU A 224 12.46 -20.88 -6.44
N GLN A 225 12.73 -19.59 -6.16
CA GLN A 225 13.38 -19.18 -4.91
C GLN A 225 12.55 -19.57 -3.69
N TYR A 226 11.23 -19.38 -3.73
CA TYR A 226 10.33 -19.78 -2.67
C TYR A 226 10.29 -21.29 -2.45
N GLN A 227 10.29 -22.07 -3.53
CA GLN A 227 10.33 -23.54 -3.45
C GLN A 227 11.60 -24.03 -2.76
N GLN A 228 12.75 -23.48 -3.16
CA GLN A 228 14.04 -23.82 -2.56
C GLN A 228 14.09 -23.45 -1.07
N ALA A 229 13.69 -22.22 -0.74
CA ALA A 229 13.70 -21.72 0.63
C ALA A 229 12.73 -22.49 1.55
N SER A 230 11.51 -22.79 1.07
CA SER A 230 10.53 -23.59 1.82
C SER A 230 11.04 -25.00 2.11
N ASN A 231 11.64 -25.69 1.11
CA ASN A 231 12.20 -27.01 1.28
C ASN A 231 13.35 -27.02 2.30
N GLN A 232 14.30 -26.08 2.18
CA GLN A 232 15.40 -25.95 3.14
C GLN A 232 14.91 -25.66 4.56
N ASN A 233 13.87 -24.84 4.71
CA ASN A 233 13.27 -24.54 6.00
C ASN A 233 12.62 -25.77 6.62
N LYS A 234 11.89 -26.57 5.84
CA LYS A 234 11.29 -27.84 6.29
C LYS A 234 12.34 -28.84 6.74
N GLU A 235 13.43 -29.00 5.99
CA GLU A 235 14.54 -29.86 6.36
C GLU A 235 15.20 -29.45 7.69
N LYS A 236 15.48 -28.14 7.86
CA LYS A 236 16.01 -27.60 9.12
C LYS A 236 15.08 -27.85 10.30
N MET A 237 13.77 -27.61 10.12
CA MET A 237 12.78 -27.84 11.17
C MET A 237 12.67 -29.32 11.55
N ASN A 238 12.71 -30.23 10.58
CA ASN A 238 12.69 -31.67 10.82
C ASN A 238 13.95 -32.11 11.59
N ALA A 239 15.12 -31.63 11.19
CA ALA A 239 16.37 -31.93 11.90
C ALA A 239 16.33 -31.42 13.36
N MET A 240 15.81 -30.20 13.60
CA MET A 240 15.64 -29.68 14.96
C MET A 240 14.64 -30.50 15.79
N ARG A 241 13.53 -30.95 15.18
CA ARG A 241 12.55 -31.81 15.88
C ARG A 241 13.17 -33.16 16.28
N GLN A 242 13.91 -33.79 15.37
CA GLN A 242 14.62 -35.05 15.63
C GLN A 242 15.64 -34.88 16.78
N LYS A 243 16.42 -33.81 16.74
CA LYS A 243 17.39 -33.51 17.81
C LYS A 243 16.72 -33.34 19.17
N ARG A 244 15.63 -32.56 19.24
CA ARG A 244 14.85 -32.41 20.47
C ARG A 244 14.27 -33.72 20.99
N GLN A 245 13.78 -34.59 20.11
CA GLN A 245 13.26 -35.89 20.50
C GLN A 245 14.35 -36.78 21.08
N GLN A 246 15.56 -36.78 20.47
CA GLN A 246 16.72 -37.50 20.99
C GLN A 246 17.17 -37.00 22.37
N GLU A 247 17.26 -35.68 22.54
CA GLU A 247 17.62 -35.06 23.82
C GLU A 247 16.62 -35.40 24.92
N MET A 248 15.32 -35.40 24.59
CA MET A 248 14.24 -35.73 25.53
C MET A 248 14.27 -37.22 25.90
N SER A 249 14.53 -38.14 24.96
CA SER A 249 14.65 -39.56 25.24
C SER A 249 15.88 -39.87 26.14
N LEU A 250 17.03 -39.24 25.85
CA LEU A 250 18.23 -39.38 26.70
C LEU A 250 18.01 -38.85 28.12
N SER A 251 17.29 -37.76 28.28
CA SER A 251 16.97 -37.20 29.62
C SER A 251 16.04 -38.14 30.40
N LEU A 252 15.08 -38.76 29.75
CA LEU A 252 14.18 -39.76 30.36
C LEU A 252 14.91 -41.03 30.79
N GLU A 253 15.90 -41.48 30.03
CA GLU A 253 16.75 -42.64 30.38
C GLU A 253 17.65 -42.32 31.58
N GLN A 254 18.18 -41.12 31.67
CA GLN A 254 19.02 -40.70 32.80
C GLN A 254 18.20 -40.59 34.08
N THR A 255 16.93 -40.19 34.03
CA THR A 255 16.03 -40.13 35.21
C THR A 255 15.58 -41.51 35.70
N LYS A 256 15.59 -42.51 34.81
CA LYS A 256 15.24 -43.92 35.16
C LYS A 256 16.40 -44.72 35.78
N LYS A 257 17.64 -44.24 35.76
CA LYS A 257 18.76 -44.94 36.45
C LYS A 257 18.59 -44.84 37.95
N PRO A 258 18.53 -45.95 38.72
CA PRO A 258 18.34 -45.94 40.15
C PRO A 258 19.49 -45.21 40.84
N ARG A 259 19.17 -44.26 41.72
CA ARG A 259 20.15 -43.62 42.60
C ARG A 259 20.76 -44.68 43.47
N ASN A 260 22.02 -45.06 43.24
CA ASN A 260 22.78 -45.93 44.15
C ASN A 260 22.91 -45.26 45.53
N PHE A 261 22.00 -45.59 46.46
CA PHE A 261 22.14 -45.20 47.85
C PHE A 261 23.34 -45.94 48.45
N LYS A 262 24.51 -45.32 48.54
CA LYS A 262 25.64 -45.83 49.36
C LYS A 262 25.13 -45.91 50.80
N LYS A 263 24.93 -47.19 51.32
CA LYS A 263 24.68 -47.47 52.72
C LYS A 263 25.82 -46.88 53.54
N ARG A 264 25.53 -45.86 54.34
CA ARG A 264 26.43 -45.36 55.39
C ARG A 264 26.69 -46.49 56.40
N LYS A 265 27.92 -46.98 56.45
CA LYS A 265 28.37 -47.91 57.56
C LYS A 265 28.19 -47.18 58.87
N LYS A 266 27.29 -47.72 59.75
CA LYS A 266 27.25 -47.34 61.17
C LYS A 266 28.54 -47.72 61.81
N VAL A 267 29.35 -46.79 62.25
CA VAL A 267 30.44 -46.96 63.14
C VAL A 267 29.80 -47.13 64.58
N LYS A 268 29.92 -48.32 65.15
CA LYS A 268 29.63 -48.56 66.60
C LYS A 268 30.78 -48.00 67.38
N ARG A 269 30.48 -47.18 68.35
CA ARG A 269 31.27 -46.95 69.61
C ARG A 269 30.74 -47.78 70.71
#